data_c6353f237f8bb47da3e4be58c3da0fe8
#
_entry.id   c6353f237f8bb47da3e4be58c3da0fe8
#
_cell.length_a   1.000
_cell.length_b   1.000
_cell.length_c   1.000
_cell.angle_alpha   90.00
_cell.angle_beta   90.00
_cell.angle_gamma   90.00
#
_symmetry.space_group_name_H-M   'P 1'
#
loop_
_entity.id
_entity.type
_entity.pdbx_description
1 polymer ?
#
loop_
_entity_poly.entity_id
_entity_poly.type
_entity_poly.pdbx_seq_one_letter_code
_entity_poly.pdbx_strand_id
1 'polypeptide(L)'
;MKKTLIPKLIFSYVLFVVLGFIILCTFTQHAITHYAENREAQQLYRESVQIASGYADNYNKYSFSLQDFQKQMQSLGEYLSAQIWIMDNQGNILFDSTDESVGKNAANANYKTLKGFNTSDFGNRYYMTGNFYGSFSEKNLTVFSPITSNYRIHSYVMIHKTVSSITQNANGFMNIVFYTIEFVFLTALFLLLLFAHGFYRPLHRLTIVSESYAKGNFEPRTQIHRNDELGYLANTM
;
A
#
# COMPACT_ATOMS: atom_id res chain seq x y z
N MET A 1 10.32 36.67 -33.04
CA MET A 1 10.67 36.48 -31.62
C MET A 1 11.21 35.07 -31.45
N LYS A 2 12.54 34.88 -31.27
CA LYS A 2 13.12 33.58 -30.95
C LYS A 2 12.65 33.18 -29.55
N LYS A 3 11.86 32.09 -29.44
CA LYS A 3 11.42 31.57 -28.13
C LYS A 3 12.64 31.19 -27.30
N THR A 4 12.85 31.87 -26.20
CA THR A 4 13.96 31.63 -25.30
C THR A 4 13.92 30.15 -24.76
N LEU A 5 15.07 29.53 -24.64
CA LEU A 5 15.22 28.13 -24.25
C LEU A 5 14.70 27.88 -22.82
N ILE A 6 14.76 28.90 -21.93
CA ILE A 6 14.30 28.84 -20.54
C ILE A 6 12.85 28.34 -20.38
N PRO A 7 11.83 28.98 -21.02
CA PRO A 7 10.45 28.55 -20.85
C PRO A 7 10.21 27.11 -21.32
N LYS A 8 10.94 26.67 -22.37
CA LYS A 8 10.86 25.26 -22.81
C LYS A 8 11.43 24.30 -21.78
N LEU A 9 12.53 24.66 -21.13
CA LEU A 9 13.20 23.86 -20.12
C LEU A 9 12.34 23.80 -18.85
N ILE A 10 11.77 24.93 -18.42
CA ILE A 10 10.84 24.96 -17.29
C ILE A 10 9.58 24.13 -17.59
N PHE A 11 9.02 24.25 -18.78
CA PHE A 11 7.85 23.46 -19.19
C PHE A 11 8.14 21.96 -19.20
N SER A 12 9.29 21.56 -19.77
CA SER A 12 9.72 20.15 -19.75
C SER A 12 9.93 19.63 -18.34
N TYR A 13 10.50 20.46 -17.44
CA TYR A 13 10.66 20.09 -16.04
C TYR A 13 9.32 19.94 -15.34
N VAL A 14 8.40 20.88 -15.48
CA VAL A 14 7.05 20.80 -14.88
C VAL A 14 6.31 19.55 -15.38
N LEU A 15 6.39 19.26 -16.68
CA LEU A 15 5.80 18.06 -17.26
C LEU A 15 6.41 16.79 -16.64
N PHE A 16 7.74 16.74 -16.52
CA PHE A 16 8.45 15.63 -15.90
C PHE A 16 8.05 15.44 -14.43
N VAL A 17 7.95 16.52 -13.66
CA VAL A 17 7.53 16.50 -12.25
C VAL A 17 6.10 15.96 -12.11
N VAL A 18 5.16 16.47 -12.92
CA VAL A 18 3.76 16.02 -12.85
C VAL A 18 3.62 14.56 -13.20
N LEU A 19 4.25 14.10 -14.29
CA LEU A 19 4.21 12.70 -14.70
C LEU A 19 4.90 11.81 -13.66
N GLY A 20 6.08 12.21 -13.20
CA GLY A 20 6.83 11.48 -12.17
C GLY A 20 6.04 11.37 -10.86
N PHE A 21 5.39 12.44 -10.43
CA PHE A 21 4.55 12.45 -9.24
C PHE A 21 3.38 11.47 -9.35
N ILE A 22 2.65 11.49 -10.47
CA ILE A 22 1.52 10.56 -10.71
C ILE A 22 2.00 9.11 -10.69
N ILE A 23 3.11 8.80 -11.39
CA ILE A 23 3.65 7.44 -11.45
C ILE A 23 4.10 6.98 -10.06
N LEU A 24 4.85 7.80 -9.33
CA LEU A 24 5.35 7.45 -8.00
C LEU A 24 4.20 7.27 -7.00
N CYS A 25 3.20 8.16 -7.01
CA CYS A 25 2.04 8.04 -6.11
C CYS A 25 1.26 6.76 -6.37
N THR A 26 0.93 6.46 -7.63
CA THR A 26 0.14 5.26 -7.98
C THR A 26 0.91 3.97 -7.68
N PHE A 27 2.21 3.93 -8.02
CA PHE A 27 3.07 2.78 -7.72
C PHE A 27 3.22 2.56 -6.22
N THR A 28 3.51 3.63 -5.47
CA THR A 28 3.72 3.55 -4.02
C THR A 28 2.46 3.12 -3.30
N GLN A 29 1.29 3.66 -3.68
CA GLN A 29 0.01 3.26 -3.09
C GLN A 29 -0.26 1.78 -3.31
N HIS A 30 -0.07 1.27 -4.54
CA HIS A 30 -0.26 -0.14 -4.85
C HIS A 30 0.72 -1.04 -4.08
N ALA A 31 1.99 -0.66 -4.02
CA ALA A 31 3.02 -1.42 -3.31
C ALA A 31 2.77 -1.50 -1.80
N ILE A 32 2.41 -0.37 -1.17
CA ILE A 32 2.13 -0.31 0.28
C ILE A 32 0.87 -1.12 0.62
N THR A 33 -0.20 -1.00 -0.17
CA THR A 33 -1.43 -1.77 0.05
C THR A 33 -1.16 -3.27 -0.04
N HIS A 34 -0.47 -3.71 -1.09
CA HIS A 34 -0.13 -5.12 -1.26
C HIS A 34 0.80 -5.65 -0.14
N TYR A 35 1.77 -4.85 0.27
CA TYR A 35 2.65 -5.19 1.38
C TYR A 35 1.89 -5.29 2.71
N ALA A 36 0.99 -4.35 2.99
CA ALA A 36 0.18 -4.34 4.19
C ALA A 36 -0.78 -5.54 4.24
N GLU A 37 -1.46 -5.86 3.13
CA GLU A 37 -2.32 -7.04 3.01
C GLU A 37 -1.54 -8.34 3.27
N ASN A 38 -0.37 -8.51 2.66
CA ASN A 38 0.45 -9.70 2.84
C ASN A 38 0.97 -9.86 4.26
N ARG A 39 1.43 -8.77 4.88
CA ARG A 39 1.91 -8.77 6.26
C ARG A 39 0.80 -9.12 7.23
N GLU A 40 -0.36 -8.52 7.05
CA GLU A 40 -1.55 -8.79 7.86
C GLU A 40 -2.02 -10.23 7.69
N ALA A 41 -2.05 -10.75 6.45
CA ALA A 41 -2.39 -12.14 6.18
C ALA A 41 -1.48 -13.12 6.93
N GLN A 42 -0.18 -12.86 6.95
CA GLN A 42 0.77 -13.70 7.70
C GLN A 42 0.55 -13.64 9.21
N GLN A 43 0.23 -12.47 9.75
CA GLN A 43 -0.07 -12.31 11.17
C GLN A 43 -1.35 -13.05 11.53
N LEU A 44 -2.44 -12.79 10.83
CA LEU A 44 -3.73 -13.44 11.05
C LEU A 44 -3.66 -14.96 10.85
N TYR A 45 -2.81 -15.44 9.92
CA TYR A 45 -2.60 -16.88 9.75
C TYR A 45 -1.94 -17.52 10.97
N ARG A 46 -0.94 -16.88 11.57
CA ARG A 46 -0.35 -17.39 12.82
C ARG A 46 -1.39 -17.48 13.93
N GLU A 47 -2.22 -16.46 14.08
CA GLU A 47 -3.32 -16.47 15.05
C GLU A 47 -4.35 -17.56 14.74
N SER A 48 -4.73 -17.74 13.48
CA SER A 48 -5.68 -18.78 13.09
C SER A 48 -5.16 -20.19 13.38
N VAL A 49 -3.86 -20.43 13.20
CA VAL A 49 -3.22 -21.73 13.56
C VAL A 49 -3.22 -21.94 15.07
N GLN A 50 -2.96 -20.90 15.86
CA GLN A 50 -3.01 -21.00 17.32
C GLN A 50 -4.43 -21.31 17.83
N ILE A 51 -5.44 -20.63 17.27
CA ILE A 51 -6.84 -20.90 17.58
C ILE A 51 -7.20 -22.35 17.20
N ALA A 52 -6.80 -22.78 15.98
CA ALA A 52 -7.09 -24.13 15.49
C ALA A 52 -6.48 -25.22 16.38
N SER A 53 -5.22 -25.04 16.81
CA SER A 53 -4.56 -25.99 17.72
C SER A 53 -5.20 -25.97 19.11
N GLY A 54 -5.47 -24.81 19.68
CA GLY A 54 -6.13 -24.69 20.98
C GLY A 54 -7.54 -25.25 21.00
N TYR A 55 -8.31 -25.07 19.92
CA TYR A 55 -9.64 -25.66 19.77
C TYR A 55 -9.57 -27.19 19.68
N ALA A 56 -8.65 -27.74 18.89
CA ALA A 56 -8.48 -29.18 18.74
C ALA A 56 -8.10 -29.87 20.09
N ASP A 57 -7.22 -29.25 20.88
CA ASP A 57 -6.79 -29.75 22.18
C ASP A 57 -7.91 -29.71 23.24
N ASN A 58 -8.72 -28.65 23.22
CA ASN A 58 -9.80 -28.44 24.17
C ASN A 58 -11.06 -29.27 23.83
N TYR A 59 -11.34 -29.50 22.56
CA TYR A 59 -12.48 -30.30 22.09
C TYR A 59 -12.38 -31.76 22.61
N ASN A 60 -11.18 -32.26 22.77
CA ASN A 60 -10.92 -33.63 23.31
C ASN A 60 -10.95 -33.68 24.83
N LYS A 61 -11.03 -32.56 25.55
CA LYS A 61 -11.11 -32.52 27.00
C LYS A 61 -12.55 -32.30 27.46
N TYR A 62 -13.05 -33.15 28.34
CA TYR A 62 -14.41 -33.09 28.93
C TYR A 62 -14.74 -31.79 29.69
N SER A 63 -13.83 -30.82 29.79
CA SER A 63 -13.96 -29.56 30.53
C SER A 63 -14.09 -28.32 29.62
N PHE A 64 -14.48 -28.47 28.35
CA PHE A 64 -14.62 -27.37 27.44
C PHE A 64 -15.87 -26.54 27.74
N SER A 65 -15.70 -25.31 28.21
CA SER A 65 -16.76 -24.33 28.38
C SER A 65 -16.92 -23.53 27.07
N LEU A 66 -18.02 -23.76 26.36
CA LEU A 66 -18.37 -22.99 25.15
C LEU A 66 -18.46 -21.49 25.45
N GLN A 67 -18.94 -21.13 26.63
CA GLN A 67 -19.11 -19.73 27.01
C GLN A 67 -17.76 -19.01 27.22
N ASP A 68 -16.78 -19.70 27.85
CA ASP A 68 -15.45 -19.13 28.04
C ASP A 68 -14.70 -19.02 26.71
N PHE A 69 -14.85 -20.02 25.85
CA PHE A 69 -14.30 -19.98 24.50
C PHE A 69 -14.89 -18.81 23.69
N GLN A 70 -16.21 -18.61 23.77
CA GLN A 70 -16.88 -17.50 23.07
C GLN A 70 -16.34 -16.16 23.52
N LYS A 71 -16.23 -15.92 24.84
CA LYS A 71 -15.66 -14.68 25.38
C LYS A 71 -14.20 -14.48 24.95
N GLN A 72 -13.42 -15.54 24.96
CA GLN A 72 -12.01 -15.48 24.54
C GLN A 72 -11.90 -15.10 23.06
N MET A 73 -12.69 -15.72 22.18
CA MET A 73 -12.70 -15.42 20.75
C MET A 73 -13.25 -14.04 20.44
N GLN A 74 -14.24 -13.57 21.19
CA GLN A 74 -14.74 -12.21 21.08
C GLN A 74 -13.66 -11.19 21.46
N SER A 75 -13.00 -11.36 22.61
CA SER A 75 -11.91 -10.47 23.01
C SER A 75 -10.74 -10.49 22.03
N LEU A 76 -10.43 -11.65 21.47
CA LEU A 76 -9.40 -11.76 20.44
C LEU A 76 -9.81 -11.08 19.14
N GLY A 77 -11.06 -11.22 18.72
CA GLY A 77 -11.61 -10.53 17.56
C GLY A 77 -11.55 -9.01 17.70
N GLU A 78 -11.92 -8.48 18.88
CA GLU A 78 -11.79 -7.06 19.21
C GLU A 78 -10.32 -6.59 19.15
N TYR A 79 -9.41 -7.34 19.77
CA TYR A 79 -7.98 -7.04 19.76
C TYR A 79 -7.40 -6.99 18.34
N LEU A 80 -7.75 -7.96 17.50
CA LEU A 80 -7.32 -8.05 16.11
C LEU A 80 -8.07 -7.08 15.18
N SER A 81 -9.17 -6.48 15.67
CA SER A 81 -10.14 -5.76 14.85
C SER A 81 -10.60 -6.61 13.66
N ALA A 82 -10.96 -7.86 13.93
CA ALA A 82 -11.29 -8.88 12.96
C ALA A 82 -12.44 -9.75 13.45
N GLN A 83 -13.18 -10.35 12.54
CA GLN A 83 -14.23 -11.30 12.84
C GLN A 83 -13.69 -12.73 12.73
N ILE A 84 -13.94 -13.56 13.73
CA ILE A 84 -13.46 -14.93 13.79
C ILE A 84 -14.64 -15.89 13.62
N TRP A 85 -14.55 -16.77 12.63
CA TRP A 85 -15.51 -17.84 12.41
C TRP A 85 -14.86 -19.22 12.59
N ILE A 86 -15.64 -20.16 13.05
CA ILE A 86 -15.34 -21.59 12.92
C ILE A 86 -16.40 -22.17 11.96
N MET A 87 -15.94 -22.86 10.94
CA MET A 87 -16.78 -23.35 9.86
C MET A 87 -16.50 -24.84 9.60
N ASP A 88 -17.53 -25.61 9.29
CA ASP A 88 -17.36 -27.00 8.88
C ASP A 88 -16.97 -27.13 7.39
N ASN A 89 -16.72 -28.36 6.95
CA ASN A 89 -16.36 -28.66 5.56
C ASN A 89 -17.50 -28.42 4.55
N GLN A 90 -18.72 -28.21 5.04
CA GLN A 90 -19.92 -27.98 4.24
C GLN A 90 -20.27 -26.48 4.10
N GLY A 91 -19.51 -25.62 4.77
CA GLY A 91 -19.72 -24.18 4.75
C GLY A 91 -20.71 -23.69 5.80
N ASN A 92 -21.04 -24.51 6.82
CA ASN A 92 -21.87 -24.06 7.93
C ASN A 92 -21.01 -23.33 8.96
N ILE A 93 -21.44 -22.15 9.37
CA ILE A 93 -20.78 -21.36 10.40
C ILE A 93 -21.19 -21.92 11.77
N LEU A 94 -20.27 -22.61 12.43
CA LEU A 94 -20.48 -23.21 13.74
C LEU A 94 -20.31 -22.20 14.87
N PHE A 95 -19.50 -21.18 14.65
CA PHE A 95 -19.18 -20.12 15.60
C PHE A 95 -18.90 -18.81 14.89
N ASP A 96 -19.36 -17.71 15.48
CA ASP A 96 -19.07 -16.35 15.03
C ASP A 96 -18.77 -15.48 16.26
N SER A 97 -17.60 -14.81 16.26
CA SER A 97 -17.17 -13.97 17.39
C SER A 97 -18.02 -12.73 17.58
N THR A 98 -18.77 -12.30 16.55
CA THR A 98 -19.61 -11.10 16.59
C THR A 98 -21.10 -11.40 16.80
N ASP A 99 -21.53 -12.64 16.55
CA ASP A 99 -22.93 -13.05 16.68
C ASP A 99 -23.07 -14.18 17.72
N GLU A 100 -23.51 -13.79 18.92
CA GLU A 100 -23.75 -14.74 20.00
C GLU A 100 -24.89 -15.73 19.73
N SER A 101 -25.73 -15.51 18.74
CA SER A 101 -26.85 -16.42 18.41
C SER A 101 -26.38 -17.66 17.65
N VAL A 102 -25.23 -17.60 16.99
CA VAL A 102 -24.62 -18.70 16.26
C VAL A 102 -23.99 -19.69 17.26
N GLY A 103 -24.40 -20.93 17.22
CA GLY A 103 -23.84 -22.02 18.06
C GLY A 103 -24.53 -22.26 19.40
N LYS A 104 -25.44 -21.40 19.87
CA LYS A 104 -26.11 -21.58 21.18
C LYS A 104 -27.09 -22.79 21.27
N ASN A 105 -27.53 -23.35 20.14
CA ASN A 105 -28.46 -24.47 20.13
C ASN A 105 -27.99 -25.59 19.21
N ALA A 106 -27.13 -26.45 19.70
CA ALA A 106 -26.64 -27.65 18.97
C ALA A 106 -27.77 -28.60 18.52
N ALA A 107 -28.97 -28.49 19.11
CA ALA A 107 -30.13 -29.34 18.78
C ALA A 107 -31.09 -28.74 17.71
N ASN A 108 -31.04 -27.39 17.50
CA ASN A 108 -31.89 -26.66 16.51
C ASN A 108 -31.08 -25.55 15.83
N ALA A 109 -29.84 -25.81 15.48
CA ALA A 109 -28.96 -24.80 14.95
C ALA A 109 -29.39 -24.36 13.53
N ASN A 110 -29.98 -23.18 13.43
CA ASN A 110 -30.02 -22.44 12.17
C ASN A 110 -28.61 -21.97 11.85
N TYR A 111 -27.78 -22.89 11.33
CA TYR A 111 -26.47 -22.53 10.84
C TYR A 111 -26.61 -21.62 9.62
N LYS A 112 -25.92 -20.50 9.65
CA LYS A 112 -25.76 -19.69 8.44
C LYS A 112 -24.81 -20.46 7.51
N THR A 113 -25.37 -21.04 6.45
CA THR A 113 -24.60 -21.82 5.46
C THR A 113 -24.16 -20.92 4.32
N LEU A 114 -22.89 -20.95 3.98
CA LEU A 114 -22.34 -20.23 2.83
C LEU A 114 -22.60 -21.00 1.55
N LYS A 115 -23.44 -20.45 0.68
CA LYS A 115 -23.72 -21.04 -0.63
C LYS A 115 -22.47 -20.99 -1.53
N GLY A 116 -22.10 -22.14 -2.07
CA GLY A 116 -20.97 -22.24 -3.00
C GLY A 116 -19.58 -22.25 -2.34
N PHE A 117 -19.52 -22.37 -1.01
CA PHE A 117 -18.25 -22.53 -0.31
C PHE A 117 -17.50 -23.78 -0.78
N ASN A 118 -16.24 -23.60 -1.16
CA ASN A 118 -15.36 -24.69 -1.54
C ASN A 118 -13.93 -24.41 -1.04
N THR A 119 -13.38 -25.31 -0.25
CA THR A 119 -12.03 -25.18 0.28
C THR A 119 -10.95 -25.16 -0.80
N SER A 120 -11.23 -25.69 -2.00
CA SER A 120 -10.31 -25.62 -3.15
C SER A 120 -10.12 -24.20 -3.71
N ASP A 121 -11.03 -23.26 -3.42
CA ASP A 121 -10.93 -21.87 -3.88
C ASP A 121 -9.75 -21.13 -3.23
N PHE A 122 -9.29 -21.61 -2.07
CA PHE A 122 -8.06 -21.10 -1.45
C PHE A 122 -6.78 -21.57 -2.19
N GLY A 123 -6.87 -22.67 -2.94
CA GLY A 123 -5.74 -23.24 -3.68
C GLY A 123 -4.55 -23.51 -2.77
N ASN A 124 -3.34 -23.09 -3.19
CA ASN A 124 -2.13 -23.16 -2.37
C ASN A 124 -1.93 -21.92 -1.47
N ARG A 125 -2.93 -21.05 -1.39
CA ARG A 125 -2.87 -19.84 -0.57
C ARG A 125 -3.63 -20.06 0.73
N TYR A 126 -3.10 -19.53 1.82
CA TYR A 126 -3.74 -19.56 3.14
C TYR A 126 -4.68 -18.37 3.38
N TYR A 127 -4.85 -17.48 2.38
CA TYR A 127 -5.73 -16.33 2.44
C TYR A 127 -6.35 -16.00 1.08
N MET A 128 -7.47 -15.30 1.13
CA MET A 128 -8.10 -14.68 -0.04
C MET A 128 -8.57 -13.27 0.31
N THR A 129 -8.75 -12.44 -0.71
CA THR A 129 -9.27 -11.08 -0.55
C THR A 129 -10.51 -10.90 -1.42
N GLY A 130 -11.60 -10.45 -0.82
CA GLY A 130 -12.89 -10.26 -1.50
C GLY A 130 -14.05 -10.12 -0.52
N ASN A 131 -15.28 -10.28 -0.99
CA ASN A 131 -16.51 -10.22 -0.18
C ASN A 131 -16.90 -11.55 0.48
N PHE A 132 -16.03 -12.53 0.44
CA PHE A 132 -16.16 -13.87 0.98
C PHE A 132 -17.55 -14.48 0.77
N TYR A 133 -17.80 -14.99 -0.43
CA TYR A 133 -19.08 -15.58 -0.85
C TYR A 133 -20.32 -14.68 -0.61
N GLY A 134 -20.14 -13.36 -0.70
CA GLY A 134 -21.21 -12.39 -0.48
C GLY A 134 -21.60 -12.16 0.98
N SER A 135 -20.80 -12.66 1.94
CA SER A 135 -21.08 -12.49 3.36
C SER A 135 -20.80 -11.08 3.87
N PHE A 136 -19.92 -10.34 3.19
CA PHE A 136 -19.54 -9.00 3.56
C PHE A 136 -19.87 -8.00 2.46
N SER A 137 -20.30 -6.80 2.85
CA SER A 137 -20.53 -5.67 1.93
C SER A 137 -19.23 -5.04 1.44
N GLU A 138 -18.18 -5.08 2.26
CA GLU A 138 -16.86 -4.56 1.97
C GLU A 138 -15.88 -5.68 1.61
N LYS A 139 -14.77 -5.26 0.97
CA LYS A 139 -13.66 -6.16 0.66
C LYS A 139 -12.93 -6.55 1.95
N ASN A 140 -12.85 -7.84 2.23
CA ASN A 140 -12.18 -8.41 3.39
C ASN A 140 -10.97 -9.24 2.97
N LEU A 141 -9.94 -9.22 3.81
CA LEU A 141 -8.89 -10.20 3.84
C LEU A 141 -9.38 -11.35 4.73
N THR A 142 -9.53 -12.53 4.15
CA THR A 142 -9.93 -13.75 4.86
C THR A 142 -8.76 -14.72 4.90
N VAL A 143 -8.39 -15.12 6.09
CA VAL A 143 -7.35 -16.12 6.35
C VAL A 143 -8.01 -17.36 6.92
N PHE A 144 -7.49 -18.53 6.61
CA PHE A 144 -8.06 -19.77 7.12
C PHE A 144 -6.98 -20.75 7.58
N SER A 145 -7.32 -21.56 8.58
CA SER A 145 -6.50 -22.64 9.12
C SER A 145 -7.36 -23.87 9.43
N PRO A 146 -6.95 -25.08 9.02
CA PRO A 146 -7.70 -26.30 9.32
C PRO A 146 -7.58 -26.69 10.79
N ILE A 147 -8.71 -27.06 11.38
CA ILE A 147 -8.78 -27.75 12.68
C ILE A 147 -8.70 -29.24 12.42
N THR A 148 -7.58 -29.84 12.81
CA THR A 148 -7.30 -31.24 12.57
C THR A 148 -7.33 -32.03 13.88
N SER A 149 -8.11 -33.10 13.91
CA SER A 149 -8.10 -34.09 15.00
C SER A 149 -8.13 -35.50 14.41
N ASN A 150 -7.41 -36.41 15.01
CA ASN A 150 -7.29 -37.78 14.52
C ASN A 150 -6.93 -37.93 13.05
N TYR A 151 -5.99 -37.09 12.57
CA TYR A 151 -5.51 -37.03 11.19
C TYR A 151 -6.60 -36.68 10.14
N ARG A 152 -7.69 -36.06 10.59
CA ARG A 152 -8.78 -35.60 9.69
C ARG A 152 -9.08 -34.13 9.97
N ILE A 153 -9.39 -33.38 8.92
CA ILE A 153 -9.87 -32.01 9.01
C ILE A 153 -11.35 -32.06 9.36
N HIS A 154 -11.73 -31.50 10.49
CA HIS A 154 -13.12 -31.44 10.97
C HIS A 154 -13.77 -30.10 10.66
N SER A 155 -13.02 -29.02 10.75
CA SER A 155 -13.50 -27.66 10.57
C SER A 155 -12.34 -26.73 10.24
N TYR A 156 -12.66 -25.46 10.00
CA TYR A 156 -11.68 -24.41 9.70
C TYR A 156 -11.91 -23.22 10.62
N VAL A 157 -10.83 -22.65 11.12
CA VAL A 157 -10.83 -21.30 11.70
C VAL A 157 -10.68 -20.31 10.55
N MET A 158 -11.53 -19.31 10.50
CA MET A 158 -11.46 -18.23 9.54
C MET A 158 -11.40 -16.91 10.28
N ILE A 159 -10.48 -16.03 9.85
CA ILE A 159 -10.35 -14.69 10.39
C ILE A 159 -10.57 -13.70 9.25
N HIS A 160 -11.57 -12.85 9.40
CA HIS A 160 -11.97 -11.85 8.42
C HIS A 160 -11.62 -10.46 8.93
N LYS A 161 -10.85 -9.70 8.16
CA LYS A 161 -10.50 -8.31 8.47
C LYS A 161 -10.75 -7.44 7.26
N THR A 162 -11.40 -6.28 7.44
CA THR A 162 -11.68 -5.37 6.32
C THR A 162 -10.39 -4.80 5.75
N VAL A 163 -10.28 -4.79 4.43
CA VAL A 163 -9.11 -4.20 3.75
C VAL A 163 -9.01 -2.70 4.05
N SER A 164 -10.15 -2.04 4.24
CA SER A 164 -10.20 -0.62 4.64
C SER A 164 -9.48 -0.38 5.97
N SER A 165 -9.66 -1.25 6.98
CA SER A 165 -8.96 -1.11 8.27
C SER A 165 -7.45 -1.38 8.15
N ILE A 166 -7.04 -2.32 7.30
CA ILE A 166 -5.63 -2.60 7.03
C ILE A 166 -4.96 -1.41 6.35
N THR A 167 -5.62 -0.82 5.34
CA THR A 167 -5.08 0.32 4.60
C THR A 167 -5.13 1.61 5.39
N GLN A 168 -6.11 1.80 6.28
CA GLN A 168 -6.18 2.97 7.15
C GLN A 168 -4.96 3.06 8.07
N ASN A 169 -4.50 1.95 8.62
CA ASN A 169 -3.26 1.91 9.39
C ASN A 169 -2.01 2.23 8.55
N ALA A 170 -2.04 1.89 7.25
CA ALA A 170 -0.97 2.19 6.31
C ALA A 170 -0.96 3.66 5.83
N ASN A 171 -2.09 4.38 5.92
CA ASN A 171 -2.21 5.77 5.44
C ASN A 171 -1.29 6.75 6.18
N GLY A 172 -0.95 6.49 7.44
CA GLY A 172 0.03 7.28 8.17
C GLY A 172 1.41 7.27 7.50
N PHE A 173 1.84 6.14 6.98
CA PHE A 173 3.09 5.99 6.22
C PHE A 173 3.01 6.66 4.84
N MET A 174 1.83 6.63 4.21
CA MET A 174 1.62 7.29 2.92
C MET A 174 1.87 8.78 2.97
N ASN A 175 1.43 9.47 4.03
CA ASN A 175 1.67 10.90 4.20
C ASN A 175 3.17 11.22 4.26
N ILE A 176 3.96 10.40 4.97
CA ILE A 176 5.42 10.58 5.04
C ILE A 176 6.05 10.44 3.65
N VAL A 177 5.61 9.45 2.88
CA VAL A 177 6.10 9.23 1.51
C VAL A 177 5.74 10.41 0.62
N PHE A 178 4.51 10.93 0.68
CA PHE A 178 4.09 12.11 -0.10
C PHE A 178 4.94 13.34 0.22
N TYR A 179 5.12 13.67 1.50
CA TYR A 179 5.98 14.80 1.88
C TYR A 179 7.42 14.62 1.44
N THR A 180 7.94 13.39 1.48
CA THR A 180 9.31 13.10 1.01
C THR A 180 9.42 13.33 -0.49
N ILE A 181 8.46 12.86 -1.28
CA ILE A 181 8.42 13.07 -2.73
C ILE A 181 8.31 14.55 -3.06
N GLU A 182 7.42 15.28 -2.38
CA GLU A 182 7.24 16.72 -2.55
C GLU A 182 8.54 17.48 -2.26
N PHE A 183 9.22 17.15 -1.16
CA PHE A 183 10.51 17.76 -0.80
C PHE A 183 11.58 17.52 -1.86
N VAL A 184 11.67 16.32 -2.42
CA VAL A 184 12.61 15.98 -3.50
C VAL A 184 12.34 16.83 -4.73
N PHE A 185 11.07 16.98 -5.13
CA PHE A 185 10.73 17.80 -6.29
C PHE A 185 10.98 19.28 -6.07
N LEU A 186 10.71 19.83 -4.88
CA LEU A 186 11.04 21.22 -4.52
C LEU A 186 12.56 21.46 -4.56
N THR A 187 13.34 20.51 -4.06
CA THR A 187 14.82 20.59 -4.12
C THR A 187 15.31 20.56 -5.56
N ALA A 188 14.74 19.70 -6.40
CA ALA A 188 15.08 19.63 -7.82
C ALA A 188 14.73 20.92 -8.57
N LEU A 189 13.57 21.54 -8.25
CA LEU A 189 13.18 22.84 -8.81
C LEU A 189 14.17 23.94 -8.38
N PHE A 190 14.55 23.97 -7.12
CA PHE A 190 15.52 24.92 -6.62
C PHE A 190 16.86 24.80 -7.36
N LEU A 191 17.38 23.58 -7.53
CA LEU A 191 18.60 23.32 -8.28
C LEU A 191 18.47 23.73 -9.75
N LEU A 192 17.32 23.49 -10.39
CA LEU A 192 17.05 23.94 -11.75
C LEU A 192 17.13 25.46 -11.87
N LEU A 193 16.57 26.21 -10.91
CA LEU A 193 16.62 27.68 -10.89
C LEU A 193 18.06 28.18 -10.68
N LEU A 194 18.82 27.54 -9.81
CA LEU A 194 20.25 27.85 -9.64
C LEU A 194 21.02 27.62 -10.94
N PHE A 195 20.78 26.49 -11.60
CA PHE A 195 21.40 26.17 -12.89
C PHE A 195 21.01 27.19 -13.96
N ALA A 196 19.73 27.56 -14.05
CA ALA A 196 19.27 28.55 -15.00
C ALA A 196 19.91 29.94 -14.76
N HIS A 197 20.11 30.34 -13.50
CA HIS A 197 20.75 31.59 -13.16
C HIS A 197 22.28 31.53 -13.34
N GLY A 198 22.91 30.46 -12.88
CA GLY A 198 24.37 30.31 -12.86
C GLY A 198 24.99 29.99 -14.22
N PHE A 199 24.31 29.25 -15.06
CA PHE A 199 24.87 28.77 -16.34
C PHE A 199 24.14 29.29 -17.56
N TYR A 200 22.81 29.17 -17.59
CA TYR A 200 22.07 29.51 -18.80
C TYR A 200 22.12 31.02 -19.14
N ARG A 201 21.95 31.90 -18.15
CA ARG A 201 21.96 33.35 -18.40
C ARG A 201 23.31 33.84 -18.95
N PRO A 202 24.47 33.47 -18.37
CA PRO A 202 25.77 33.81 -18.95
C PRO A 202 25.96 33.28 -20.38
N LEU A 203 25.65 31.99 -20.60
CA LEU A 203 25.73 31.40 -21.95
C LEU A 203 24.88 32.14 -22.98
N HIS A 204 23.65 32.52 -22.62
CA HIS A 204 22.77 33.26 -23.51
C HIS A 204 23.32 34.65 -23.85
N ARG A 205 23.97 35.32 -22.88
CA ARG A 205 24.68 36.60 -23.15
C ARG A 205 25.85 36.40 -24.11
N LEU A 206 26.67 35.38 -23.95
CA LEU A 206 27.75 35.04 -24.88
C LEU A 206 27.21 34.79 -26.29
N THR A 207 26.09 34.07 -26.42
CA THR A 207 25.45 33.82 -27.72
C THR A 207 25.01 35.10 -28.41
N ILE A 208 24.44 36.06 -27.67
CA ILE A 208 24.01 37.33 -28.23
C ILE A 208 25.22 38.15 -28.74
N VAL A 209 26.32 38.22 -27.98
CA VAL A 209 27.53 38.93 -28.38
C VAL A 209 28.17 38.26 -29.60
N SER A 210 28.25 36.94 -29.61
CA SER A 210 28.77 36.16 -30.72
C SER A 210 27.93 36.38 -32.02
N GLU A 211 26.61 36.46 -31.91
CA GLU A 211 25.74 36.78 -33.05
C GLU A 211 25.98 38.20 -33.58
N SER A 212 26.31 39.16 -32.70
CA SER A 212 26.66 40.52 -33.08
C SER A 212 27.99 40.55 -33.85
N TYR A 213 28.99 39.83 -33.37
CA TYR A 213 30.28 39.71 -34.01
C TYR A 213 30.17 39.06 -35.42
N ALA A 214 29.34 38.03 -35.56
CA ALA A 214 29.07 37.39 -36.84
C ALA A 214 28.42 38.32 -37.87
N LYS A 215 27.76 39.40 -37.42
CA LYS A 215 27.17 40.45 -38.26
C LYS A 215 28.11 41.63 -38.49
N GLY A 216 29.38 41.56 -38.04
CA GLY A 216 30.39 42.60 -38.19
C GLY A 216 30.30 43.72 -37.16
N ASN A 217 29.46 43.60 -36.13
CA ASN A 217 29.39 44.59 -35.06
C ASN A 217 30.23 44.09 -33.84
N PHE A 218 31.40 44.65 -33.62
CA PHE A 218 32.34 44.30 -32.57
C PHE A 218 32.28 45.22 -31.35
N GLU A 219 31.32 46.16 -31.29
CA GLU A 219 31.14 47.03 -30.13
C GLU A 219 30.67 46.35 -28.84
N PRO A 220 29.68 45.42 -28.89
CA PRO A 220 29.20 44.79 -27.69
C PRO A 220 30.29 43.93 -27.02
N ARG A 221 30.51 44.16 -25.69
CA ARG A 221 31.42 43.38 -24.85
C ARG A 221 30.64 42.51 -23.88
N THR A 222 31.16 41.33 -23.62
CA THR A 222 30.65 40.47 -22.56
C THR A 222 31.04 41.06 -21.21
N GLN A 223 30.06 41.38 -20.34
CA GLN A 223 30.32 41.84 -18.96
C GLN A 223 30.21 40.68 -17.97
N ILE A 224 30.82 39.55 -18.28
CA ILE A 224 30.77 38.34 -17.45
C ILE A 224 32.06 38.26 -16.64
N HIS A 225 31.98 38.59 -15.34
CA HIS A 225 33.11 38.55 -14.42
C HIS A 225 33.01 37.24 -13.63
N ARG A 226 33.66 36.19 -14.12
CA ARG A 226 33.74 34.86 -13.48
C ARG A 226 35.15 34.30 -13.60
N ASN A 227 35.51 33.43 -12.62
CA ASN A 227 36.82 32.77 -12.58
C ASN A 227 36.71 31.29 -13.01
N ASP A 228 35.80 30.99 -13.94
CA ASP A 228 35.57 29.65 -14.50
C ASP A 228 35.72 29.66 -16.04
N GLU A 229 35.42 28.55 -16.69
CA GLU A 229 35.51 28.37 -18.14
C GLU A 229 34.62 29.35 -18.89
N LEU A 230 33.48 29.75 -18.31
CA LEU A 230 32.60 30.75 -18.89
C LEU A 230 33.19 32.16 -18.83
N GLY A 231 33.92 32.47 -17.76
CA GLY A 231 34.67 33.71 -17.64
C GLY A 231 35.86 33.76 -18.62
N TYR A 232 36.58 32.64 -18.78
CA TYR A 232 37.63 32.52 -19.77
C TYR A 232 37.10 32.74 -21.17
N LEU A 233 36.02 32.08 -21.56
CA LEU A 233 35.37 32.26 -22.87
C LEU A 233 34.90 33.69 -23.07
N ALA A 234 34.33 34.33 -22.04
CA ALA A 234 33.91 35.73 -22.11
C ALA A 234 35.04 36.72 -22.35
N ASN A 235 36.21 36.48 -21.78
CA ASN A 235 37.40 37.31 -21.92
C ASN A 235 38.15 37.13 -23.27
N THR A 236 37.96 35.98 -23.92
CA THR A 236 38.52 35.71 -25.25
C THR A 236 37.70 36.19 -26.41
N MET A 237 36.50 36.65 -26.16
CA MET A 237 35.57 37.27 -27.12
C MET A 237 35.65 38.79 -27.06
#